data_2d4988ba132d23da40c6574877e1a05f
#
_entry.id   2d4988ba132d23da40c6574877e1a05f
#
_cell.length_a   1.000
_cell.length_b   1.000
_cell.length_c   1.000
_cell.angle_alpha   90.00
_cell.angle_beta   90.00
_cell.angle_gamma   90.00
#
_symmetry.space_group_name_H-M   'P 1'
#
loop_
_entity.id
_entity.type
_entity.pdbx_description
1 polymer ?
#
loop_
_entity_poly.entity_id
_entity_poly.type
_entity_poly.pdbx_seq_one_letter_code
_entity_poly.pdbx_strand_id
1 'polypeptide(L)'
;MNNLKDLYSLAFQEKDEEIIKDCKLKISQILQEVKKSEINCFLSGENDDYNIYLEIHAGAGGTESQDWADMLRRMYMKWFDKKKFKYEIISEHKGEEAGIKSSTIKVDGDYLYGLMKSESGVHRLVRISPFD
;
A
#
# COMPACT_ATOMS: atom_id res chain seq x y z
N MET A 1 6.83 28.32 -6.26
CA MET A 1 6.39 28.33 -4.84
C MET A 1 6.18 29.72 -4.26
N ASN A 2 7.01 30.69 -4.56
CA ASN A 2 6.87 32.07 -4.04
C ASN A 2 5.54 32.72 -4.43
N ASN A 3 5.13 32.65 -5.71
CA ASN A 3 3.87 33.23 -6.19
C ASN A 3 2.60 32.76 -5.45
N LEU A 4 2.59 31.53 -4.95
CA LEU A 4 1.43 30.98 -4.21
C LEU A 4 1.37 31.52 -2.78
N LYS A 5 2.52 31.74 -2.16
CA LYS A 5 2.60 32.34 -0.82
C LYS A 5 2.18 33.81 -0.87
N ASP A 6 2.62 34.52 -1.89
CA ASP A 6 2.31 35.92 -2.08
C ASP A 6 0.81 36.09 -2.39
N LEU A 7 0.25 35.26 -3.23
CA LEU A 7 -1.19 35.24 -3.54
C LEU A 7 -2.04 34.93 -2.31
N TYR A 8 -1.60 33.96 -1.47
CA TYR A 8 -2.29 33.62 -0.24
C TYR A 8 -2.28 34.76 0.78
N SER A 9 -1.14 35.46 0.92
CA SER A 9 -1.02 36.60 1.84
C SER A 9 -1.88 37.80 1.42
N LEU A 10 -1.94 38.07 0.12
CA LEU A 10 -2.82 39.11 -0.46
C LEU A 10 -4.31 38.75 -0.27
N ALA A 11 -4.72 37.53 -0.60
CA ALA A 11 -6.09 37.07 -0.44
C ALA A 11 -6.53 37.06 1.04
N PHE A 12 -5.61 36.78 1.96
CA PHE A 12 -5.87 36.82 3.40
C PHE A 12 -6.09 38.25 3.90
N GLN A 13 -5.38 39.22 3.34
CA GLN A 13 -5.55 40.64 3.64
C GLN A 13 -6.90 41.19 3.09
N GLU A 14 -7.30 40.76 1.91
CA GLU A 14 -8.57 41.16 1.26
C GLU A 14 -9.80 40.37 1.72
N LYS A 15 -9.61 39.35 2.58
CA LYS A 15 -10.67 38.44 3.05
C LYS A 15 -11.45 37.72 1.95
N ASP A 16 -10.79 37.44 0.83
CA ASP A 16 -11.38 36.68 -0.27
C ASP A 16 -11.33 35.17 0.04
N GLU A 17 -12.45 34.64 0.50
CA GLU A 17 -12.56 33.24 0.94
C GLU A 17 -12.41 32.26 -0.22
N GLU A 18 -12.81 32.61 -1.45
CA GLU A 18 -12.66 31.72 -2.60
C GLU A 18 -11.19 31.53 -2.99
N ILE A 19 -10.44 32.62 -3.07
CA ILE A 19 -9.01 32.57 -3.39
C ILE A 19 -8.25 31.82 -2.30
N ILE A 20 -8.58 32.06 -1.03
CA ILE A 20 -7.96 31.33 0.10
C ILE A 20 -8.21 29.82 0.00
N LYS A 21 -9.42 29.42 -0.37
CA LYS A 21 -9.79 28.01 -0.54
C LYS A 21 -9.04 27.35 -1.70
N ASP A 22 -8.94 28.03 -2.85
CA ASP A 22 -8.19 27.56 -4.02
C ASP A 22 -6.69 27.45 -3.72
N CYS A 23 -6.10 28.42 -3.03
CA CYS A 23 -4.71 28.37 -2.59
C CYS A 23 -4.45 27.19 -1.64
N LYS A 24 -5.33 26.93 -0.68
CA LYS A 24 -5.21 25.78 0.23
C LYS A 24 -5.28 24.45 -0.52
N LEU A 25 -6.17 24.34 -1.50
CA LEU A 25 -6.28 23.14 -2.37
C LEU A 25 -4.98 22.92 -3.17
N LYS A 26 -4.46 23.95 -3.80
CA LYS A 26 -3.20 23.88 -4.56
C LYS A 26 -1.99 23.53 -3.68
N ILE A 27 -1.91 24.11 -2.48
CA ILE A 27 -0.85 23.79 -1.51
C ILE A 27 -0.96 22.31 -1.08
N SER A 28 -2.17 21.83 -0.83
CA SER A 28 -2.39 20.42 -0.48
C SER A 28 -1.97 19.46 -1.60
N GLN A 29 -2.28 19.79 -2.86
CA GLN A 29 -1.86 19.00 -4.01
C GLN A 29 -0.33 18.96 -4.16
N ILE A 30 0.32 20.14 -4.08
CA ILE A 30 1.80 20.22 -4.13
C ILE A 30 2.43 19.41 -3.00
N LEU A 31 1.89 19.47 -1.79
CA LEU A 31 2.38 18.68 -0.65
C LEU A 31 2.26 17.18 -0.91
N GLN A 32 1.18 16.71 -1.54
CA GLN A 32 1.02 15.31 -1.92
C GLN A 32 2.03 14.88 -3.00
N GLU A 33 2.27 15.74 -4.00
CA GLU A 33 3.26 15.48 -5.05
C GLU A 33 4.68 15.44 -4.49
N VAL A 34 5.04 16.37 -3.60
CA VAL A 34 6.35 16.39 -2.93
C VAL A 34 6.55 15.12 -2.10
N LYS A 35 5.55 14.70 -1.30
CA LYS A 35 5.64 13.47 -0.53
C LYS A 35 5.79 12.23 -1.43
N LYS A 36 5.09 12.19 -2.56
CA LYS A 36 5.23 11.10 -3.54
C LYS A 36 6.63 11.07 -4.16
N SER A 37 7.16 12.23 -4.52
CA SER A 37 8.52 12.37 -5.07
C SER A 37 9.59 11.99 -4.04
N GLU A 38 9.40 12.37 -2.78
CA GLU A 38 10.28 12.01 -1.67
C GLU A 38 10.34 10.49 -1.48
N ILE A 39 9.19 9.80 -1.47
CA ILE A 39 9.12 8.35 -1.40
C ILE A 39 9.87 7.71 -2.58
N ASN A 40 9.67 8.20 -3.80
CA ASN A 40 10.36 7.70 -4.98
C ASN A 40 11.89 7.90 -4.91
N CYS A 41 12.36 8.98 -4.30
CA CYS A 41 13.78 9.19 -4.06
C CYS A 41 14.37 8.16 -3.08
N PHE A 42 13.62 7.73 -2.07
CA PHE A 42 14.04 6.66 -1.15
C PHE A 42 14.01 5.28 -1.80
N LEU A 43 13.16 5.06 -2.82
CA LEU A 43 13.07 3.82 -3.59
C LEU A 43 14.03 3.87 -4.79
N SER A 44 15.32 4.10 -4.53
CA SER A 44 16.37 4.23 -5.54
C SER A 44 17.31 3.02 -5.62
N GLY A 45 16.93 1.91 -5.00
CA GLY A 45 17.68 0.65 -5.09
C GLY A 45 17.61 0.06 -6.52
N GLU A 46 18.63 -0.68 -6.91
CA GLU A 46 18.80 -1.25 -8.26
C GLU A 46 17.59 -2.06 -8.76
N ASN A 47 16.85 -2.70 -7.84
CA ASN A 47 15.70 -3.55 -8.15
C ASN A 47 14.36 -2.97 -7.67
N ASP A 48 14.35 -1.76 -7.11
CA ASP A 48 13.15 -1.22 -6.44
C ASP A 48 11.98 -0.97 -7.40
N ASP A 49 12.25 -0.80 -8.70
CA ASP A 49 11.25 -0.62 -9.76
C ASP A 49 10.68 -1.91 -10.33
N TYR A 50 11.15 -3.09 -9.87
CA TYR A 50 10.73 -4.37 -10.41
C TYR A 50 9.33 -4.79 -9.96
N ASN A 51 8.67 -5.55 -10.84
CA ASN A 51 7.48 -6.32 -10.51
C ASN A 51 7.82 -7.47 -9.56
N ILE A 52 6.82 -7.97 -8.84
CA ILE A 52 7.03 -9.01 -7.84
C ILE A 52 6.12 -10.22 -8.04
N TYR A 53 6.58 -11.34 -7.49
CA TYR A 53 5.73 -12.46 -7.10
C TYR A 53 5.60 -12.44 -5.58
N LEU A 54 4.36 -12.28 -5.10
CA LEU A 54 4.04 -12.35 -3.68
C LEU A 54 3.59 -13.79 -3.37
N GLU A 55 4.36 -14.46 -2.55
CA GLU A 55 4.04 -15.80 -2.06
C GLU A 55 3.68 -15.75 -0.58
N ILE A 56 2.55 -16.34 -0.23
CA ILE A 56 2.06 -16.43 1.12
C ILE A 56 1.89 -17.92 1.45
N HIS A 57 2.53 -18.35 2.53
CA HIS A 57 2.46 -19.72 3.00
C HIS A 57 1.95 -19.75 4.44
N ALA A 58 0.97 -20.62 4.72
CA ALA A 58 0.52 -20.86 6.08
C ALA A 58 1.63 -21.55 6.90
N GLY A 59 1.78 -21.13 8.15
CA GLY A 59 2.70 -21.79 9.09
C GLY A 59 2.13 -23.11 9.65
N ALA A 60 2.81 -23.67 10.66
CA ALA A 60 2.48 -24.96 11.28
C ALA A 60 1.23 -24.94 12.18
N GLY A 61 0.50 -23.84 12.28
CA GLY A 61 -0.62 -23.66 13.22
C GLY A 61 -1.98 -24.22 12.76
N GLY A 62 -2.02 -25.12 11.79
CA GLY A 62 -3.28 -25.73 11.32
C GLY A 62 -4.26 -24.71 10.75
N THR A 63 -5.56 -24.88 11.06
CA THR A 63 -6.66 -24.02 10.56
C THR A 63 -6.45 -22.53 10.86
N GLU A 64 -5.96 -22.19 12.06
CA GLU A 64 -5.63 -20.80 12.43
C GLU A 64 -4.59 -20.14 11.50
N SER A 65 -3.52 -20.87 11.19
CA SER A 65 -2.48 -20.33 10.31
C SER A 65 -2.97 -20.18 8.88
N GLN A 66 -3.84 -21.08 8.43
CA GLN A 66 -4.46 -21.03 7.10
C GLN A 66 -5.44 -19.86 6.97
N ASP A 67 -6.23 -19.60 8.01
CA ASP A 67 -7.12 -18.42 8.06
C ASP A 67 -6.30 -17.12 8.10
N TRP A 68 -5.24 -17.06 8.90
CA TRP A 68 -4.35 -15.92 8.94
C TRP A 68 -3.68 -15.64 7.58
N ALA A 69 -3.22 -16.67 6.90
CA ALA A 69 -2.66 -16.53 5.55
C ALA A 69 -3.67 -15.94 4.56
N ASP A 70 -4.94 -16.35 4.62
CA ASP A 70 -6.00 -15.78 3.79
C ASP A 70 -6.33 -14.33 4.17
N MET A 71 -6.30 -13.99 5.44
CA MET A 71 -6.46 -12.60 5.90
C MET A 71 -5.35 -11.71 5.34
N LEU A 72 -4.09 -12.15 5.40
CA LEU A 72 -2.94 -11.44 4.82
C LEU A 72 -3.10 -11.26 3.31
N ARG A 73 -3.44 -12.34 2.60
CA ARG A 73 -3.71 -12.29 1.16
C ARG A 73 -4.74 -11.22 0.82
N ARG A 74 -5.89 -11.23 1.49
CA ARG A 74 -6.96 -10.25 1.29
C ARG A 74 -6.52 -8.82 1.63
N MET A 75 -5.69 -8.65 2.65
CA MET A 75 -5.13 -7.36 3.02
C MET A 75 -4.24 -6.79 1.90
N TYR A 76 -3.32 -7.61 1.37
CA TYR A 76 -2.45 -7.17 0.28
C TYR A 76 -3.22 -6.90 -1.01
N MET A 77 -4.20 -7.74 -1.38
CA MET A 77 -5.04 -7.50 -2.55
C MET A 77 -5.77 -6.17 -2.46
N LYS A 78 -6.38 -5.84 -1.31
CA LYS A 78 -7.02 -4.54 -1.09
C LYS A 78 -6.03 -3.38 -1.17
N TRP A 79 -4.81 -3.58 -0.74
CA TRP A 79 -3.77 -2.58 -0.86
C TRP A 79 -3.34 -2.38 -2.32
N PHE A 80 -3.21 -3.45 -3.11
CA PHE A 80 -2.95 -3.37 -4.55
C PHE A 80 -4.06 -2.61 -5.28
N ASP A 81 -5.32 -2.91 -4.98
CA ASP A 81 -6.47 -2.18 -5.54
C ASP A 81 -6.42 -0.68 -5.21
N LYS A 82 -6.14 -0.35 -3.94
CA LYS A 82 -6.01 1.05 -3.48
C LYS A 82 -4.88 1.79 -4.19
N LYS A 83 -3.78 1.11 -4.48
CA LYS A 83 -2.62 1.64 -5.21
C LYS A 83 -2.79 1.56 -6.72
N LYS A 84 -3.84 0.90 -7.22
CA LYS A 84 -4.11 0.65 -8.64
C LYS A 84 -3.03 -0.18 -9.33
N PHE A 85 -2.39 -1.09 -8.59
CA PHE A 85 -1.49 -2.09 -9.15
C PHE A 85 -2.30 -3.19 -9.83
N LYS A 86 -1.76 -3.73 -10.91
CA LYS A 86 -2.35 -4.90 -11.58
C LYS A 86 -1.82 -6.16 -10.93
N TYR A 87 -2.70 -7.09 -10.60
CA TYR A 87 -2.28 -8.37 -10.03
C TYR A 87 -3.08 -9.53 -10.62
N GLU A 88 -2.46 -10.69 -10.61
CA GLU A 88 -3.02 -11.95 -11.07
C GLU A 88 -2.67 -13.06 -10.09
N ILE A 89 -3.65 -13.86 -9.68
CA ILE A 89 -3.41 -15.03 -8.84
C ILE A 89 -2.94 -16.17 -9.74
N ILE A 90 -1.66 -16.55 -9.60
CA ILE A 90 -1.05 -17.62 -10.40
C ILE A 90 -1.45 -19.00 -9.86
N SER A 91 -1.38 -19.16 -8.55
CA SER A 91 -1.77 -20.40 -7.89
C SER A 91 -2.35 -20.14 -6.51
N GLU A 92 -3.27 -20.99 -6.11
CA GLU A 92 -3.88 -20.94 -4.79
C GLU A 92 -4.21 -22.36 -4.32
N HIS A 93 -3.74 -22.71 -3.14
CA HIS A 93 -4.06 -23.95 -2.47
C HIS A 93 -4.93 -23.63 -1.24
N LYS A 94 -6.19 -24.01 -1.28
CA LYS A 94 -7.12 -23.79 -0.18
C LYS A 94 -6.79 -24.67 1.02
N GLY A 95 -7.14 -24.19 2.20
CA GLY A 95 -7.15 -24.98 3.42
C GLY A 95 -8.25 -26.05 3.39
N GLU A 96 -8.15 -27.03 4.26
CA GLU A 96 -9.14 -28.12 4.34
C GLU A 96 -10.44 -27.64 4.99
N GLU A 97 -10.35 -26.87 6.04
CA GLU A 97 -11.49 -26.33 6.80
C GLU A 97 -11.71 -24.84 6.54
N ALA A 98 -10.64 -24.05 6.54
CA ALA A 98 -10.70 -22.61 6.32
C ALA A 98 -9.40 -22.07 5.73
N GLY A 99 -9.46 -20.89 5.12
CA GLY A 99 -8.30 -20.15 4.66
C GLY A 99 -7.54 -20.80 3.50
N ILE A 100 -6.25 -20.53 3.43
CA ILE A 100 -5.36 -21.02 2.37
C ILE A 100 -4.09 -21.66 2.94
N LYS A 101 -3.59 -22.72 2.29
CA LYS A 101 -2.27 -23.30 2.58
C LYS A 101 -1.16 -22.48 1.95
N SER A 102 -1.38 -22.03 0.71
CA SER A 102 -0.45 -21.15 0.00
C SER A 102 -1.17 -20.38 -1.09
N SER A 103 -0.62 -19.23 -1.45
CA SER A 103 -1.06 -18.44 -2.60
C SER A 103 0.14 -17.73 -3.22
N THR A 104 0.20 -17.74 -4.56
CA THR A 104 1.19 -17.01 -5.35
C THR A 104 0.47 -15.98 -6.21
N ILE A 105 0.82 -14.73 -6.07
CA ILE A 105 0.22 -13.61 -6.77
C ILE A 105 1.32 -12.88 -7.54
N LYS A 106 1.17 -12.75 -8.85
CA LYS A 106 1.99 -11.87 -9.66
C LYS A 106 1.44 -10.46 -9.57
N VAL A 107 2.29 -9.49 -9.31
CA VAL A 107 1.89 -8.08 -9.18
C VAL A 107 2.80 -7.21 -10.04
N ASP A 108 2.17 -6.34 -10.83
CA ASP A 108 2.84 -5.40 -11.72
C ASP A 108 2.56 -3.97 -11.25
N GLY A 109 3.61 -3.19 -11.04
CA GLY A 109 3.49 -1.80 -10.61
C GLY A 109 4.81 -1.10 -10.37
N ASP A 110 4.78 0.23 -10.40
CA ASP A 110 5.96 1.05 -10.23
C ASP A 110 6.49 0.98 -8.78
N TYR A 111 7.80 0.78 -8.64
CA TYR A 111 8.50 0.69 -7.36
C TYR A 111 7.96 -0.39 -6.40
N LEU A 112 7.32 -1.40 -6.96
CA LEU A 112 6.59 -2.39 -6.18
C LEU A 112 7.53 -3.25 -5.33
N TYR A 113 8.67 -3.68 -5.87
CA TYR A 113 9.66 -4.43 -5.12
C TYR A 113 10.21 -3.60 -3.94
N GLY A 114 10.55 -2.34 -4.17
CA GLY A 114 11.02 -1.45 -3.12
C GLY A 114 10.02 -1.26 -1.99
N LEU A 115 8.72 -1.17 -2.32
CA LEU A 115 7.64 -1.05 -1.34
C LEU A 115 7.39 -2.34 -0.54
N MET A 116 7.59 -3.51 -1.17
CA MET A 116 7.20 -4.80 -0.59
C MET A 116 8.38 -5.61 -0.02
N LYS A 117 9.63 -5.28 -0.34
CA LYS A 117 10.81 -6.03 0.12
C LYS A 117 10.90 -6.17 1.64
N SER A 118 10.40 -5.18 2.38
CA SER A 118 10.38 -5.21 3.86
C SER A 118 9.28 -6.10 4.45
N GLU A 119 8.30 -6.51 3.64
CA GLU A 119 7.22 -7.41 4.05
C GLU A 119 7.64 -8.88 4.07
N SER A 120 8.82 -9.21 3.51
CA SER A 120 9.35 -10.58 3.53
C SER A 120 9.69 -11.02 4.95
N GLY A 121 9.10 -12.12 5.38
CA GLY A 121 9.36 -12.67 6.71
C GLY A 121 8.15 -13.37 7.31
N VAL A 122 8.22 -13.64 8.62
CA VAL A 122 7.16 -14.30 9.37
C VAL A 122 6.20 -13.29 9.96
N HIS A 123 4.93 -13.39 9.58
CA HIS A 123 3.85 -12.55 10.08
C HIS A 123 3.10 -13.26 11.22
N ARG A 124 3.06 -12.62 12.38
CA ARG A 124 2.41 -13.17 13.57
C ARG A 124 1.08 -12.46 13.85
N LEU A 125 0.03 -13.27 14.09
CA LEU A 125 -1.25 -12.81 14.60
C LEU A 125 -1.40 -13.21 16.07
N VAL A 126 -1.87 -12.28 16.87
CA VAL A 126 -2.28 -12.52 18.27
C VAL A 126 -3.74 -12.13 18.41
N ARG A 127 -4.59 -13.12 18.60
CA ARG A 127 -6.05 -12.92 18.78
C ARG A 127 -6.64 -14.09 19.56
N ILE A 128 -7.88 -13.94 19.99
CA ILE A 128 -8.69 -15.08 20.44
C ILE A 128 -9.09 -15.90 19.22
N SER A 129 -8.90 -17.22 19.27
CA SER A 129 -9.25 -18.12 18.17
C SER A 129 -10.76 -18.13 17.91
N PRO A 130 -11.20 -17.97 16.67
CA PRO A 130 -12.61 -18.22 16.32
C PRO A 130 -12.92 -19.71 16.11
N PHE A 131 -11.93 -20.60 16.21
CA PHE A 131 -12.04 -22.04 15.96
C PHE A 131 -11.95 -22.87 17.24
N ASP A 132 -11.76 -22.25 18.40
CA ASP A 132 -11.75 -22.86 19.74
C ASP A 132 -13.13 -22.81 20.38
#